data_2d793dc63ad11a30ecfb1034e327f8eb
#
_entry.id   2d793dc63ad11a30ecfb1034e327f8eb
#
_cell.length_a   1.000
_cell.length_b   1.000
_cell.length_c   1.000
_cell.angle_alpha   90.00
_cell.angle_beta   90.00
_cell.angle_gamma   90.00
#
_symmetry.space_group_name_H-M   'P 1'
#
loop_
_entity.id
_entity.type
_entity.pdbx_description
1 polymer ?
#
loop_
_entity_poly.entity_id
_entity_poly.type
_entity_poly.pdbx_seq_one_letter_code
_entity_poly.pdbx_strand_id
1 'polypeptide(L)'
;FIVATAVALIITGCKKDKETVPDPEEPANETEIMTTFKLTFVDSANSANIVTATFRDPDGDGGKAAVQFDSIKLVANKTYFTSVLILDETKNPVDTISNEVKKEAKDHLFFYTPQGVNETITILDKDTNPTPLPVGLQTKWKTGAASTGSTKIVLRHQPGVKNGTYAPGETDIEILFQTKIK
;
A
#
# COMPACT_ATOMS: atom_id res chain seq x y z
N PHE A 1 -39.15 39.57 -72.48
CA PHE A 1 -37.99 39.64 -71.51
C PHE A 1 -38.33 38.77 -70.34
N ILE A 2 -37.71 37.60 -70.22
CA ILE A 2 -37.87 36.66 -69.14
C ILE A 2 -36.61 36.76 -68.29
N VAL A 3 -36.77 37.21 -66.99
CA VAL A 3 -35.69 37.25 -66.07
C VAL A 3 -35.79 35.94 -65.20
N ALA A 4 -34.81 35.09 -65.39
CA ALA A 4 -34.67 33.88 -64.61
C ALA A 4 -33.87 34.19 -63.34
N THR A 5 -34.52 34.08 -62.16
CA THR A 5 -33.88 34.24 -60.88
C THR A 5 -33.35 32.87 -60.39
N ALA A 6 -32.06 32.71 -60.31
CA ALA A 6 -31.42 31.54 -59.75
C ALA A 6 -31.40 31.63 -58.20
N VAL A 7 -32.07 30.68 -57.58
CA VAL A 7 -32.01 30.49 -56.13
C VAL A 7 -30.83 29.59 -55.81
N ALA A 8 -29.81 30.10 -55.10
CA ALA A 8 -28.69 29.32 -54.58
C ALA A 8 -29.09 28.72 -53.24
N LEU A 9 -29.14 27.38 -53.16
CA LEU A 9 -29.33 26.62 -51.91
C LEU A 9 -28.00 26.55 -51.18
N ILE A 10 -27.89 27.23 -50.04
CA ILE A 10 -26.75 27.09 -49.13
C ILE A 10 -27.01 25.91 -48.21
N ILE A 11 -26.29 24.80 -48.41
CA ILE A 11 -26.29 23.64 -47.49
C ILE A 11 -25.30 23.94 -46.38
N THR A 12 -25.80 24.37 -45.20
CA THR A 12 -25.00 24.43 -43.98
C THR A 12 -24.85 23.03 -43.40
N GLY A 13 -23.66 22.42 -43.62
CA GLY A 13 -23.29 21.16 -42.98
C GLY A 13 -23.04 21.41 -41.51
N CYS A 14 -23.92 20.89 -40.63
CA CYS A 14 -23.64 20.76 -39.21
C CYS A 14 -22.46 19.81 -39.02
N LYS A 15 -21.32 20.32 -38.58
CA LYS A 15 -20.28 19.52 -37.96
C LYS A 15 -20.83 19.01 -36.62
N LYS A 16 -20.99 17.70 -36.55
CA LYS A 16 -21.26 16.99 -35.32
C LYS A 16 -19.98 17.08 -34.47
N ASP A 17 -19.96 17.99 -33.49
CA ASP A 17 -18.94 17.97 -32.48
C ASP A 17 -19.01 16.60 -31.78
N LYS A 18 -17.90 15.87 -31.82
CA LYS A 18 -17.75 14.69 -30.97
C LYS A 18 -17.77 15.20 -29.54
N GLU A 19 -18.86 14.92 -28.81
CA GLU A 19 -18.83 14.97 -27.36
C GLU A 19 -17.66 14.06 -26.92
N THR A 20 -16.60 14.67 -26.41
CA THR A 20 -15.58 13.96 -25.63
C THR A 20 -16.29 13.52 -24.36
N VAL A 21 -16.63 12.23 -24.31
CA VAL A 21 -17.00 11.58 -23.05
C VAL A 21 -15.85 11.88 -22.10
N PRO A 22 -16.08 12.50 -20.92
CA PRO A 22 -15.04 12.65 -19.93
C PRO A 22 -14.51 11.25 -19.61
N ASP A 23 -13.19 11.09 -19.65
CA ASP A 23 -12.53 9.91 -19.12
C ASP A 23 -13.07 9.69 -17.71
N PRO A 24 -13.51 8.47 -17.33
CA PRO A 24 -13.95 8.24 -15.96
C PRO A 24 -12.83 8.70 -15.04
N GLU A 25 -13.12 9.69 -14.18
CA GLU A 25 -12.20 10.11 -13.13
C GLU A 25 -11.73 8.85 -12.42
N GLU A 26 -10.41 8.63 -12.39
CA GLU A 26 -9.84 7.59 -11.54
C GLU A 26 -10.44 7.79 -10.14
N PRO A 27 -10.93 6.73 -9.50
CA PRO A 27 -11.54 6.87 -8.19
C PRO A 27 -10.54 7.61 -7.29
N ALA A 28 -10.98 8.75 -6.75
CA ALA A 28 -10.21 9.47 -5.77
C ALA A 28 -9.78 8.47 -4.70
N ASN A 29 -8.51 8.51 -4.30
CA ASN A 29 -8.01 7.68 -3.20
C ASN A 29 -8.93 7.87 -1.99
N GLU A 30 -9.89 6.96 -1.81
CA GLU A 30 -10.68 6.95 -0.59
C GLU A 30 -9.70 6.62 0.52
N THR A 31 -9.47 7.55 1.44
CA THR A 31 -8.57 7.35 2.58
C THR A 31 -9.08 6.15 3.36
N GLU A 32 -8.44 5.02 3.18
CA GLU A 32 -8.78 3.79 3.89
C GLU A 32 -8.45 3.97 5.37
N ILE A 33 -9.45 3.72 6.23
CA ILE A 33 -9.24 3.82 7.68
C ILE A 33 -8.53 2.56 8.13
N MET A 34 -7.22 2.65 8.35
CA MET A 34 -6.47 1.57 8.98
C MET A 34 -6.73 1.53 10.47
N THR A 35 -7.42 0.49 10.95
CA THR A 35 -7.63 0.25 12.38
C THR A 35 -6.68 -0.77 12.96
N THR A 36 -6.21 -1.72 12.16
CA THR A 36 -5.28 -2.76 12.59
C THR A 36 -4.16 -2.97 11.57
N PHE A 37 -2.94 -2.96 12.05
CA PHE A 37 -1.74 -3.36 11.29
C PHE A 37 -1.02 -4.47 12.05
N LYS A 38 -0.94 -5.66 11.47
CA LYS A 38 -0.33 -6.83 12.11
C LYS A 38 0.78 -7.41 11.26
N LEU A 39 1.95 -7.58 11.86
CA LEU A 39 3.05 -8.37 11.33
C LEU A 39 3.01 -9.78 11.93
N THR A 40 3.15 -10.78 11.09
CA THR A 40 3.31 -12.19 11.50
C THR A 40 4.65 -12.69 11.01
N PHE A 41 5.55 -13.01 11.94
CA PHE A 41 6.89 -13.52 11.69
C PHE A 41 6.93 -15.02 11.92
N VAL A 42 7.32 -15.79 10.90
CA VAL A 42 7.49 -17.24 10.98
C VAL A 42 8.98 -17.58 10.89
N ASP A 43 9.55 -18.24 11.90
CA ASP A 43 10.96 -18.65 11.89
C ASP A 43 11.21 -19.62 10.73
N SER A 44 12.15 -19.29 9.85
CA SER A 44 12.47 -20.09 8.66
C SER A 44 12.99 -21.49 8.99
N ALA A 45 13.55 -21.70 10.18
CA ALA A 45 14.07 -22.99 10.65
C ALA A 45 13.00 -23.84 11.36
N ASN A 46 11.94 -23.20 11.89
CA ASN A 46 10.85 -23.90 12.57
C ASN A 46 9.54 -23.09 12.43
N SER A 47 8.69 -23.50 11.52
CA SER A 47 7.42 -22.84 11.21
C SER A 47 6.40 -22.82 12.37
N ALA A 48 6.61 -23.62 13.42
CA ALA A 48 5.81 -23.56 14.63
C ALA A 48 6.16 -22.35 15.53
N ASN A 49 7.36 -21.77 15.35
CA ASN A 49 7.79 -20.57 16.05
C ASN A 49 7.24 -19.34 15.31
N ILE A 50 6.15 -18.80 15.83
CA ILE A 50 5.48 -17.61 15.27
C ILE A 50 5.56 -16.48 16.30
N VAL A 51 5.96 -15.30 15.84
CA VAL A 51 5.93 -14.05 16.60
C VAL A 51 5.00 -13.08 15.87
N THR A 52 4.22 -12.30 16.62
CA THR A 52 3.39 -11.23 16.06
C THR A 52 3.71 -9.90 16.69
N ALA A 53 3.52 -8.82 15.93
CA ALA A 53 3.51 -7.45 16.42
C ALA A 53 2.31 -6.73 15.81
N THR A 54 1.46 -6.15 16.66
CA THR A 54 0.19 -5.55 16.27
C THR A 54 0.13 -4.10 16.73
N PHE A 55 -0.27 -3.22 15.84
CA PHE A 55 -0.88 -1.94 16.15
C PHE A 55 -2.39 -2.09 15.94
N ARG A 56 -3.21 -1.64 16.91
CA ARG A 56 -4.67 -1.67 16.78
C ARG A 56 -5.27 -0.43 17.41
N ASP A 57 -6.00 0.30 16.62
CA ASP A 57 -6.74 1.51 16.96
C ASP A 57 -8.14 1.44 16.30
N PRO A 58 -9.16 0.90 17.00
CA PRO A 58 -10.46 0.57 16.39
C PRO A 58 -11.26 1.77 15.90
N ASP A 59 -11.01 2.98 16.40
CA ASP A 59 -11.67 4.22 15.98
C ASP A 59 -10.82 5.05 14.98
N GLY A 60 -9.64 4.53 14.59
CA GLY A 60 -8.76 5.13 13.60
C GLY A 60 -7.98 6.35 14.12
N ASP A 61 -7.27 7.03 13.23
CA ASP A 61 -6.42 8.16 13.58
C ASP A 61 -7.26 9.34 14.12
N GLY A 62 -6.78 9.96 15.21
CA GLY A 62 -7.39 11.15 15.82
C GLY A 62 -8.50 10.91 16.83
N GLY A 63 -8.85 9.64 17.10
CA GLY A 63 -9.83 9.26 18.12
C GLY A 63 -9.23 9.10 19.53
N LYS A 64 -9.46 7.94 20.17
CA LYS A 64 -8.81 7.54 21.43
C LYS A 64 -7.42 7.01 21.11
N ALA A 65 -6.60 6.87 22.15
CA ALA A 65 -5.30 6.21 21.98
C ALA A 65 -5.47 4.75 21.53
N ALA A 66 -4.56 4.28 20.68
CA ALA A 66 -4.53 2.89 20.23
C ALA A 66 -4.64 1.90 21.42
N VAL A 67 -5.50 0.91 21.28
CA VAL A 67 -5.75 -0.09 22.33
C VAL A 67 -4.63 -1.13 22.42
N GLN A 68 -3.81 -1.26 21.38
CA GLN A 68 -2.66 -2.15 21.34
C GLN A 68 -1.56 -1.53 20.46
N PHE A 69 -0.34 -1.52 20.99
CA PHE A 69 0.85 -1.19 20.21
C PHE A 69 2.02 -2.05 20.71
N ASP A 70 2.24 -3.17 20.04
CA ASP A 70 3.29 -4.11 20.39
C ASP A 70 4.66 -3.58 19.97
N SER A 71 5.72 -4.11 20.62
CA SER A 71 7.07 -4.03 20.10
C SER A 71 7.39 -5.28 19.28
N ILE A 72 8.13 -5.15 18.19
CA ILE A 72 8.72 -6.29 17.48
C ILE A 72 9.82 -6.91 18.35
N LYS A 73 9.68 -8.20 18.70
CA LYS A 73 10.65 -8.92 19.55
C LYS A 73 11.11 -10.18 18.85
N LEU A 74 12.30 -10.15 18.25
CA LEU A 74 12.87 -11.26 17.49
C LEU A 74 14.11 -11.83 18.16
N VAL A 75 14.44 -13.09 17.86
CA VAL A 75 15.65 -13.75 18.35
C VAL A 75 16.82 -13.40 17.43
N ALA A 76 18.01 -13.22 18.02
CA ALA A 76 19.24 -12.89 17.30
C ALA A 76 19.68 -14.00 16.35
N ASN A 77 20.33 -13.64 15.25
CA ASN A 77 20.89 -14.53 14.24
C ASN A 77 19.86 -15.51 13.64
N LYS A 78 18.64 -15.05 13.44
CA LYS A 78 17.53 -15.81 12.85
C LYS A 78 17.08 -15.19 11.53
N THR A 79 16.33 -15.99 10.78
CA THR A 79 15.62 -15.57 9.58
C THR A 79 14.14 -15.82 9.77
N TYR A 80 13.31 -14.84 9.44
CA TYR A 80 11.86 -14.93 9.50
C TYR A 80 11.25 -14.61 8.13
N PHE A 81 10.22 -15.35 7.76
CA PHE A 81 9.29 -14.95 6.71
C PHE A 81 8.15 -14.19 7.36
N THR A 82 7.84 -13.01 6.85
CA THR A 82 6.90 -12.10 7.48
C THR A 82 5.79 -11.73 6.52
N SER A 83 4.56 -11.74 7.01
CA SER A 83 3.38 -11.25 6.28
C SER A 83 2.74 -10.05 6.99
N VAL A 84 2.15 -9.17 6.20
CA VAL A 84 1.39 -7.99 6.65
C VAL A 84 -0.09 -8.28 6.53
N LEU A 85 -0.86 -7.99 7.59
CA LEU A 85 -2.32 -7.92 7.58
C LEU A 85 -2.75 -6.51 8.00
N ILE A 86 -3.60 -5.89 7.20
CA ILE A 86 -4.19 -4.57 7.48
C ILE A 86 -5.70 -4.71 7.42
N LEU A 87 -6.39 -4.15 8.43
CA LEU A 87 -7.83 -4.22 8.55
C LEU A 87 -8.43 -2.82 8.76
N ASP A 88 -9.64 -2.64 8.21
CA ASP A 88 -10.61 -1.64 8.63
C ASP A 88 -11.73 -2.32 9.43
N GLU A 89 -11.68 -2.22 10.76
CA GLU A 89 -12.67 -2.80 11.67
C GLU A 89 -13.90 -1.89 11.83
N THR A 90 -13.92 -0.71 11.22
CA THR A 90 -15.11 0.16 11.20
C THR A 90 -16.18 -0.36 10.23
N LYS A 91 -15.79 -1.21 9.29
CA LYS A 91 -16.68 -1.84 8.31
C LYS A 91 -17.35 -3.11 8.89
N ASN A 92 -18.52 -3.43 8.36
CA ASN A 92 -19.21 -4.69 8.69
C ASN A 92 -19.74 -5.36 7.40
N PRO A 93 -19.14 -6.48 6.93
CA PRO A 93 -18.03 -7.21 7.57
C PRO A 93 -16.73 -6.38 7.61
N VAL A 94 -15.82 -6.75 8.53
CA VAL A 94 -14.48 -6.16 8.62
C VAL A 94 -13.79 -6.25 7.27
N ASP A 95 -13.26 -5.15 6.80
CA ASP A 95 -12.54 -5.09 5.54
C ASP A 95 -11.07 -5.47 5.71
N THR A 96 -10.50 -6.12 4.69
CA THR A 96 -9.10 -6.55 4.69
C THR A 96 -8.31 -5.73 3.66
N ILE A 97 -7.89 -4.54 4.07
CA ILE A 97 -7.14 -3.58 3.24
C ILE A 97 -5.91 -4.24 2.59
N SER A 98 -5.23 -5.16 3.26
CA SER A 98 -4.10 -5.88 2.65
C SER A 98 -4.48 -6.72 1.41
N ASN A 99 -5.76 -7.10 1.23
CA ASN A 99 -6.24 -7.73 0.00
C ASN A 99 -6.38 -6.72 -1.13
N GLU A 100 -6.78 -5.48 -0.83
CA GLU A 100 -6.87 -4.38 -1.80
C GLU A 100 -5.47 -3.96 -2.25
N VAL A 101 -4.54 -3.74 -1.30
CA VAL A 101 -3.12 -3.51 -1.61
C VAL A 101 -2.55 -4.60 -2.52
N LYS A 102 -2.93 -5.88 -2.30
CA LYS A 102 -2.52 -6.99 -3.16
C LYS A 102 -3.16 -6.92 -4.56
N LYS A 103 -4.42 -6.57 -4.64
CA LYS A 103 -5.18 -6.43 -5.91
C LYS A 103 -4.61 -5.25 -6.72
N GLU A 104 -4.26 -4.17 -6.06
CA GLU A 104 -3.71 -2.94 -6.60
C GLU A 104 -2.19 -2.86 -6.43
N ALA A 105 -1.53 -4.02 -6.48
CA ALA A 105 -0.08 -4.14 -6.27
C ALA A 105 0.75 -3.24 -7.19
N LYS A 106 0.22 -2.85 -8.35
CA LYS A 106 0.88 -1.93 -9.31
C LYS A 106 1.01 -0.50 -8.80
N ASP A 107 0.20 -0.15 -7.81
CA ASP A 107 0.08 1.20 -7.29
C ASP A 107 0.59 1.31 -5.85
N HIS A 108 0.85 0.18 -5.18
CA HIS A 108 1.28 0.15 -3.78
C HIS A 108 2.71 -0.37 -3.59
N LEU A 109 3.45 0.24 -2.64
CA LEU A 109 4.80 -0.18 -2.27
C LEU A 109 5.07 0.09 -0.79
N PHE A 110 5.45 -0.94 -0.05
CA PHE A 110 5.93 -0.81 1.32
C PHE A 110 7.42 -0.47 1.38
N PHE A 111 7.76 0.41 2.30
CA PHE A 111 9.13 0.73 2.70
C PHE A 111 9.35 0.32 4.15
N TYR A 112 10.44 -0.39 4.40
CA TYR A 112 10.86 -0.87 5.71
C TYR A 112 12.21 -0.25 6.04
N THR A 113 12.28 0.54 7.10
CA THR A 113 13.49 1.29 7.48
C THR A 113 13.89 0.97 8.91
N PRO A 114 14.81 0.00 9.13
CA PRO A 114 15.42 -0.25 10.43
C PRO A 114 16.26 0.95 10.88
N GLN A 115 16.17 1.28 12.19
CA GLN A 115 16.92 2.36 12.80
C GLN A 115 17.52 1.89 14.13
N GLY A 116 18.85 1.81 14.22
CA GLY A 116 19.56 1.39 15.43
C GLY A 116 19.40 -0.09 15.78
N VAL A 117 18.76 -0.89 14.95
CA VAL A 117 18.52 -2.32 15.14
C VAL A 117 19.25 -3.14 14.08
N ASN A 118 19.84 -4.27 14.50
CA ASN A 118 20.64 -5.14 13.63
C ASN A 118 19.74 -6.10 12.84
N GLU A 119 19.06 -5.60 11.83
CA GLU A 119 18.25 -6.41 10.94
C GLU A 119 18.35 -5.98 9.47
N THR A 120 18.09 -6.90 8.58
CA THR A 120 17.99 -6.64 7.14
C THR A 120 16.64 -7.17 6.65
N ILE A 121 15.90 -6.34 5.92
CA ILE A 121 14.58 -6.66 5.42
C ILE A 121 14.63 -6.73 3.89
N THR A 122 14.10 -7.79 3.32
CA THR A 122 14.03 -8.00 1.87
C THR A 122 12.58 -8.25 1.49
N ILE A 123 12.04 -7.49 0.55
CA ILE A 123 10.71 -7.71 -0.02
C ILE A 123 10.74 -8.93 -0.93
N LEU A 124 9.76 -9.82 -0.82
CA LEU A 124 9.68 -11.07 -1.57
C LEU A 124 8.63 -11.03 -2.68
N ASP A 125 7.55 -10.29 -2.48
CA ASP A 125 6.45 -10.17 -3.43
C ASP A 125 6.65 -9.00 -4.40
N LYS A 126 6.08 -9.15 -5.60
CA LYS A 126 6.16 -8.17 -6.67
C LYS A 126 4.81 -8.01 -7.34
N ASP A 127 4.62 -6.87 -7.98
CA ASP A 127 3.48 -6.61 -8.85
C ASP A 127 3.55 -7.39 -10.19
N THR A 128 2.53 -7.22 -11.02
CA THR A 128 2.41 -7.89 -12.32
C THR A 128 2.76 -6.99 -13.51
N ASN A 129 3.50 -5.91 -13.29
CA ASN A 129 3.98 -5.05 -14.37
C ASN A 129 4.97 -5.83 -15.28
N PRO A 130 5.14 -5.43 -16.57
CA PRO A 130 6.13 -6.04 -17.46
C PRO A 130 7.56 -6.04 -16.87
N THR A 131 7.90 -5.02 -16.07
CA THR A 131 9.09 -5.00 -15.22
C THR A 131 8.61 -5.01 -13.78
N PRO A 132 8.52 -6.19 -13.12
CA PRO A 132 7.88 -6.33 -11.83
C PRO A 132 8.62 -5.56 -10.73
N LEU A 133 7.91 -4.65 -10.06
CA LEU A 133 8.39 -3.87 -8.93
C LEU A 133 7.95 -4.49 -7.60
N PRO A 134 8.67 -4.25 -6.48
CA PRO A 134 8.29 -4.75 -5.16
C PRO A 134 6.90 -4.26 -4.72
N VAL A 135 6.23 -5.04 -3.85
CA VAL A 135 5.00 -4.63 -3.15
C VAL A 135 5.25 -4.52 -1.66
N GLY A 136 5.64 -5.60 -0.98
CA GLY A 136 6.07 -5.58 0.41
C GLY A 136 5.08 -6.17 1.41
N LEU A 137 4.01 -6.84 0.96
CA LEU A 137 3.12 -7.61 1.85
C LEU A 137 3.79 -8.88 2.37
N GLN A 138 4.81 -9.38 1.66
CA GLN A 138 5.61 -10.54 2.03
C GLN A 138 7.08 -10.15 2.08
N THR A 139 7.72 -10.38 3.21
CA THR A 139 9.11 -9.99 3.43
C THR A 139 9.92 -11.10 4.09
N LYS A 140 11.24 -11.02 3.94
CA LYS A 140 12.21 -11.82 4.68
C LYS A 140 13.01 -10.91 5.59
N TRP A 141 12.99 -11.19 6.89
CA TRP A 141 13.74 -10.48 7.91
C TRP A 141 14.89 -11.35 8.41
N LYS A 142 16.11 -10.82 8.33
CA LYS A 142 17.30 -11.47 8.86
C LYS A 142 17.83 -10.64 10.01
N THR A 143 17.78 -11.19 11.24
CA THR A 143 18.33 -10.56 12.43
C THR A 143 19.83 -10.84 12.57
N GLY A 144 20.58 -9.83 13.04
CA GLY A 144 21.96 -9.96 13.46
C GLY A 144 22.10 -10.16 14.96
N ALA A 145 23.18 -9.61 15.55
CA ALA A 145 23.42 -9.62 16.98
C ALA A 145 22.33 -8.85 17.75
N ALA A 146 22.16 -9.16 19.04
CA ALA A 146 21.22 -8.49 19.94
C ALA A 146 21.34 -6.96 19.86
N SER A 147 20.22 -6.27 19.77
CA SER A 147 20.14 -4.81 19.60
C SER A 147 18.75 -4.30 19.91
N THR A 148 18.63 -3.00 20.11
CA THR A 148 17.35 -2.32 20.33
C THR A 148 17.31 -1.04 19.50
N GLY A 149 16.19 -0.79 18.87
CA GLY A 149 15.96 0.38 18.00
C GLY A 149 14.51 0.43 17.58
N SER A 150 14.26 0.86 16.36
CA SER A 150 12.92 0.90 15.80
C SER A 150 12.93 0.48 14.33
N THR A 151 11.76 0.10 13.82
CA THR A 151 11.55 -0.18 12.40
C THR A 151 10.36 0.64 11.92
N LYS A 152 10.64 1.60 11.04
CA LYS A 152 9.60 2.38 10.38
C LYS A 152 9.08 1.61 9.18
N ILE A 153 7.76 1.52 9.07
CA ILE A 153 7.04 0.87 7.97
C ILE A 153 6.13 1.91 7.35
N VAL A 154 6.24 2.10 6.04
CA VAL A 154 5.43 3.06 5.29
C VAL A 154 4.82 2.35 4.10
N LEU A 155 3.51 2.48 3.91
CA LEU A 155 2.83 2.15 2.67
C LEU A 155 2.69 3.41 1.83
N ARG A 156 3.16 3.35 0.59
CA ARG A 156 3.00 4.40 -0.40
C ARG A 156 1.97 3.97 -1.44
N HIS A 157 1.05 4.88 -1.77
CA HIS A 157 0.13 4.79 -2.90
C HIS A 157 0.68 5.61 -4.06
N GLN A 158 0.94 4.97 -5.18
CA GLN A 158 1.69 5.52 -6.33
C GLN A 158 0.98 5.20 -7.65
N PRO A 159 -0.33 5.52 -7.83
CA PRO A 159 -1.11 5.15 -9.00
C PRO A 159 -0.49 5.74 -10.27
N GLY A 160 -0.21 4.86 -11.24
CA GLY A 160 0.37 5.23 -12.52
C GLY A 160 1.82 5.76 -12.48
N VAL A 161 2.39 5.99 -11.29
CA VAL A 161 3.74 6.58 -11.12
C VAL A 161 4.72 5.71 -10.33
N LYS A 162 4.28 4.51 -9.90
CA LYS A 162 5.13 3.57 -9.15
C LYS A 162 6.39 3.22 -9.96
N ASN A 163 7.56 3.44 -9.36
CA ASN A 163 8.86 3.23 -10.00
C ASN A 163 9.87 2.52 -9.10
N GLY A 164 9.42 1.99 -7.95
CA GLY A 164 10.27 1.31 -6.96
C GLY A 164 10.97 2.25 -5.99
N THR A 165 10.74 3.57 -6.07
CA THR A 165 11.31 4.56 -5.14
C THR A 165 10.25 5.15 -4.22
N TYR A 166 10.69 5.81 -3.13
CA TYR A 166 9.81 6.42 -2.15
C TYR A 166 9.11 7.69 -2.66
N ALA A 167 9.75 8.45 -3.54
CA ALA A 167 9.37 9.83 -3.84
C ALA A 167 7.98 10.03 -4.46
N PRO A 168 7.52 9.23 -5.46
CA PRO A 168 6.22 9.48 -6.05
C PRO A 168 5.07 9.05 -5.14
N GLY A 169 3.89 9.65 -5.35
CA GLY A 169 2.63 9.29 -4.69
C GLY A 169 2.50 9.82 -3.26
N GLU A 170 1.55 9.26 -2.52
CA GLU A 170 1.16 9.67 -1.18
C GLU A 170 1.45 8.59 -0.14
N THR A 171 1.38 8.94 1.14
CA THR A 171 1.52 7.97 2.24
C THR A 171 0.14 7.59 2.75
N ASP A 172 -0.21 6.31 2.64
CA ASP A 172 -1.45 5.78 3.23
C ASP A 172 -1.23 5.39 4.69
N ILE A 173 -0.08 4.78 4.99
CA ILE A 173 0.23 4.25 6.33
C ILE A 173 1.66 4.60 6.69
N GLU A 174 1.89 5.08 7.91
CA GLU A 174 3.21 5.17 8.53
C GLU A 174 3.13 4.68 9.97
N ILE A 175 3.92 3.65 10.32
CA ILE A 175 4.00 3.09 11.68
C ILE A 175 5.46 2.93 12.08
N LEU A 176 5.78 3.34 13.32
CA LEU A 176 7.10 3.18 13.92
C LEU A 176 7.05 2.14 15.05
N PHE A 177 7.38 0.88 14.76
CA PHE A 177 7.50 -0.15 15.78
C PHE A 177 8.80 -0.04 16.57
N GLN A 178 8.72 -0.05 17.89
CA GLN A 178 9.92 -0.33 18.70
C GLN A 178 10.36 -1.77 18.43
N THR A 179 11.65 -1.99 18.14
CA THR A 179 12.18 -3.29 17.74
C THR A 179 13.31 -3.72 18.66
N LYS A 180 13.23 -4.95 19.16
CA LYS A 180 14.25 -5.57 20.02
C LYS A 180 14.64 -6.94 19.48
N ILE A 181 15.94 -7.11 19.22
CA ILE A 181 16.57 -8.40 18.92
C ILE A 181 17.28 -8.89 20.19
N LYS A 182 17.00 -10.10 20.64
CA LYS A 182 17.47 -10.70 21.89
C LYS A 182 17.96 -12.14 21.72
#